data_59b7f0dbe9eee25e18c1725ebf1407de
#
_entry.id   59b7f0dbe9eee25e18c1725ebf1407de
#
_cell.length_a   1.000
_cell.length_b   1.000
_cell.length_c   1.000
_cell.angle_alpha   90.00
_cell.angle_beta   90.00
_cell.angle_gamma   90.00
#
_symmetry.space_group_name_H-M   'P 1'
#
loop_
_entity.id
_entity.type
_entity.pdbx_description
1 polymer ?
#
loop_
_entity_poly.entity_id
_entity_poly.type
_entity_poly.pdbx_seq_one_letter_code
_entity_poly.pdbx_strand_id
1 'polypeptide(L)'
;MTATVEAIPLIASSIMSKKIAEGTSALILDVKTGSGAFMSDPAKAGELARTMVQLGLDAGVKTRALVTAMDVPLGLTAGNALEVRESIEVLAGGGPADVVELTILLAREMIDAAGITGKDPADALKDGSAMDHWKRMIAAQGGDLDAKLPVAQEKHVITAT
;
A
#
# COMPACT_ATOMS: atom_id res chain seq x y z
N MET A 1 -1.93 -22.43 21.22
CA MET A 1 -1.26 -21.64 20.16
C MET A 1 -0.60 -22.63 19.20
N THR A 2 -0.82 -22.47 17.89
CA THR A 2 -0.38 -23.44 16.88
C THR A 2 1.05 -23.18 16.37
N ALA A 3 1.73 -22.13 16.85
CA ALA A 3 3.05 -21.66 16.38
C ALA A 3 3.17 -21.48 14.84
N THR A 4 2.05 -21.25 14.16
CA THR A 4 1.99 -21.13 12.69
C THR A 4 2.02 -19.68 12.20
N VAL A 5 1.85 -18.70 13.10
CA VAL A 5 1.71 -17.28 12.76
C VAL A 5 3.01 -16.73 12.14
N GLU A 6 4.18 -17.20 12.57
CA GLU A 6 5.48 -16.76 12.06
C GLU A 6 6.03 -17.62 10.92
N ALA A 7 5.28 -18.63 10.48
CA ALA A 7 5.72 -19.53 9.43
C ALA A 7 5.63 -18.87 8.05
N ILE A 8 6.75 -18.48 7.47
CA ILE A 8 6.84 -17.82 6.16
C ILE A 8 6.03 -18.54 5.07
N PRO A 9 6.10 -19.89 4.94
CA PRO A 9 5.30 -20.57 3.91
C PRO A 9 3.80 -20.38 4.06
N LEU A 10 3.29 -20.34 5.31
CA LEU A 10 1.87 -20.15 5.58
C LEU A 10 1.42 -18.71 5.35
N ILE A 11 2.25 -17.74 5.73
CA ILE A 11 2.01 -16.31 5.45
C ILE A 11 1.97 -16.09 3.94
N ALA A 12 2.98 -16.56 3.22
CA ALA A 12 3.08 -16.42 1.77
C ALA A 12 1.89 -17.08 1.06
N SER A 13 1.51 -18.30 1.44
CA SER A 13 0.35 -19.00 0.88
C SER A 13 -0.96 -18.25 1.14
N SER A 14 -1.17 -17.75 2.36
CA SER A 14 -2.36 -16.99 2.73
C SER A 14 -2.51 -15.69 1.93
N ILE A 15 -1.42 -14.99 1.65
CA ILE A 15 -1.42 -13.76 0.86
C ILE A 15 -1.61 -14.07 -0.63
N MET A 16 -0.75 -14.93 -1.16
CA MET A 16 -0.66 -15.17 -2.60
C MET A 16 -1.87 -15.92 -3.17
N SER A 17 -2.50 -16.83 -2.41
CA SER A 17 -3.71 -17.53 -2.86
C SER A 17 -4.82 -16.56 -3.25
N LYS A 18 -5.02 -15.50 -2.47
CA LYS A 18 -6.02 -14.46 -2.74
C LYS A 18 -5.66 -13.65 -3.98
N LYS A 19 -4.40 -13.24 -4.10
CA LYS A 19 -3.93 -12.44 -5.24
C LYS A 19 -3.96 -13.21 -6.56
N ILE A 20 -3.64 -14.49 -6.53
CA ILE A 20 -3.75 -15.37 -7.69
C ILE A 20 -5.23 -15.59 -8.06
N ALA A 21 -6.09 -15.81 -7.08
CA ALA A 21 -7.53 -16.00 -7.30
C ALA A 21 -8.23 -14.77 -7.90
N GLU A 22 -7.73 -13.55 -7.63
CA GLU A 22 -8.21 -12.30 -8.24
C GLU A 22 -7.91 -12.20 -9.75
N GLY A 23 -7.05 -13.07 -10.30
CA GLY A 23 -6.73 -13.11 -11.73
C GLY A 23 -5.84 -11.94 -12.19
N THR A 24 -5.01 -11.40 -11.33
CA THR A 24 -4.07 -10.32 -11.67
C THR A 24 -3.01 -10.78 -12.68
N SER A 25 -2.67 -9.97 -13.67
CA SER A 25 -1.61 -10.25 -14.63
C SER A 25 -0.23 -9.79 -14.15
N ALA A 26 -0.19 -8.83 -13.26
CA ALA A 26 1.02 -8.33 -12.60
C ALA A 26 0.71 -7.97 -11.14
N LEU A 27 1.69 -8.14 -10.25
CA LEU A 27 1.54 -7.91 -8.82
C LEU A 27 2.80 -7.26 -8.26
N ILE A 28 2.61 -6.17 -7.54
CA ILE A 28 3.66 -5.53 -6.75
C ILE A 28 3.32 -5.68 -5.28
N LEU A 29 4.25 -6.24 -4.53
CA LEU A 29 4.12 -6.49 -3.09
C LEU A 29 4.95 -5.47 -2.32
N ASP A 30 4.32 -4.79 -1.38
CA ASP A 30 5.00 -3.96 -0.39
C ASP A 30 5.16 -4.77 0.90
N VAL A 31 6.37 -5.23 1.19
CA VAL A 31 6.70 -6.08 2.34
C VAL A 31 7.35 -5.21 3.42
N LYS A 32 6.59 -4.96 4.47
CA LYS A 32 7.02 -4.12 5.58
C LYS A 32 8.03 -4.82 6.48
N THR A 33 9.07 -4.07 6.91
CA THR A 33 10.04 -4.49 7.92
C THR A 33 10.30 -3.37 8.93
N GLY A 34 10.76 -3.70 10.12
CA GLY A 34 11.01 -2.75 11.20
C GLY A 34 10.16 -3.01 12.43
N SER A 35 10.27 -2.15 13.42
CA SER A 35 9.67 -2.34 14.75
C SER A 35 8.13 -2.38 14.75
N GLY A 36 7.49 -1.72 13.79
CA GLY A 36 6.04 -1.73 13.61
C GLY A 36 5.52 -2.84 12.70
N ALA A 37 6.42 -3.56 12.04
CA ALA A 37 6.05 -4.60 11.08
C ALA A 37 5.90 -5.97 11.74
N PHE A 38 5.09 -6.84 11.12
CA PHE A 38 4.98 -8.24 11.51
C PHE A 38 6.33 -8.97 11.35
N MET A 39 7.07 -8.70 10.26
CA MET A 39 8.43 -9.15 10.04
C MET A 39 9.42 -8.05 10.44
N SER A 40 9.77 -7.99 11.72
CA SER A 40 10.70 -6.96 12.22
C SER A 40 12.15 -7.12 11.71
N ASP A 41 12.56 -8.36 11.40
CA ASP A 41 13.89 -8.66 10.86
C ASP A 41 13.91 -8.48 9.33
N PRO A 42 14.76 -7.58 8.79
CA PRO A 42 14.88 -7.36 7.35
C PRO A 42 15.27 -8.64 6.55
N ALA A 43 16.04 -9.55 7.14
CA ALA A 43 16.42 -10.79 6.46
C ALA A 43 15.20 -11.70 6.29
N LYS A 44 14.36 -11.84 7.32
CA LYS A 44 13.09 -12.59 7.26
C LYS A 44 12.09 -11.94 6.33
N ALA A 45 11.98 -10.61 6.34
CA ALA A 45 11.14 -9.88 5.40
C ALA A 45 11.56 -10.13 3.94
N GLY A 46 12.88 -10.13 3.69
CA GLY A 46 13.45 -10.48 2.39
C GLY A 46 13.18 -11.94 1.98
N GLU A 47 13.21 -12.88 2.92
CA GLU A 47 12.83 -14.28 2.67
C GLU A 47 11.35 -14.42 2.32
N LEU A 48 10.47 -13.77 3.06
CA LEU A 48 9.03 -13.71 2.77
C LEU A 48 8.78 -13.11 1.38
N ALA A 49 9.44 -11.99 1.07
CA ALA A 49 9.33 -11.34 -0.23
C ALA A 49 9.72 -12.28 -1.38
N ARG A 50 10.87 -12.95 -1.28
CA ARG A 50 11.33 -13.92 -2.30
C ARG A 50 10.37 -15.09 -2.45
N THR A 51 9.85 -15.63 -1.34
CA THR A 51 8.88 -16.73 -1.34
C THR A 51 7.60 -16.33 -2.07
N MET A 52 7.06 -15.14 -1.78
CA MET A 52 5.84 -14.65 -2.45
C MET A 52 6.07 -14.35 -3.93
N VAL A 53 7.21 -13.76 -4.29
CA VAL A 53 7.58 -13.51 -5.70
C VAL A 53 7.63 -14.83 -6.46
N GLN A 54 8.30 -15.87 -5.89
CA GLN A 54 8.39 -17.17 -6.55
C GLN A 54 7.00 -17.79 -6.76
N LEU A 55 6.15 -17.78 -5.73
CA LEU A 55 4.77 -18.30 -5.84
C LEU A 55 3.96 -17.58 -6.95
N GLY A 56 4.12 -16.26 -7.07
CA GLY A 56 3.46 -15.51 -8.13
C GLY A 56 3.97 -15.88 -9.53
N LEU A 57 5.28 -15.99 -9.68
CA LEU A 57 5.91 -16.40 -10.95
C LEU A 57 5.51 -17.83 -11.35
N ASP A 58 5.48 -18.77 -10.41
CA ASP A 58 5.05 -20.15 -10.64
C ASP A 58 3.56 -20.24 -11.06
N ALA A 59 2.75 -19.29 -10.60
CA ALA A 59 1.36 -19.13 -11.02
C ALA A 59 1.17 -18.33 -12.33
N GLY A 60 2.26 -17.92 -13.00
CA GLY A 60 2.21 -17.15 -14.25
C GLY A 60 1.92 -15.65 -14.05
N VAL A 61 1.98 -15.14 -12.82
CA VAL A 61 1.78 -13.73 -12.50
C VAL A 61 3.13 -13.01 -12.42
N LYS A 62 3.31 -11.92 -13.18
CA LYS A 62 4.50 -11.08 -13.08
C LYS A 62 4.56 -10.44 -11.71
N THR A 63 5.36 -10.98 -10.81
CA THR A 63 5.40 -10.56 -9.41
C THR A 63 6.74 -9.93 -9.05
N ARG A 64 6.69 -8.79 -8.38
CA ARG A 64 7.84 -8.11 -7.76
C ARG A 64 7.52 -7.78 -6.31
N ALA A 65 8.54 -7.57 -5.49
CA ALA A 65 8.39 -7.15 -4.11
C ALA A 65 9.39 -6.05 -3.76
N LEU A 66 8.94 -5.07 -3.00
CA LEU A 66 9.76 -4.07 -2.36
C LEU A 66 9.73 -4.35 -0.85
N VAL A 67 10.88 -4.27 -0.20
CA VAL A 67 10.98 -4.33 1.26
C VAL A 67 11.11 -2.89 1.75
N THR A 68 10.14 -2.44 2.53
CA THR A 68 10.05 -1.04 2.97
C THR A 68 9.99 -0.93 4.49
N ALA A 69 10.45 0.19 5.02
CA ALA A 69 10.52 0.41 6.46
C ALA A 69 9.13 0.65 7.08
N MET A 70 8.96 0.13 8.30
CA MET A 70 7.78 0.36 9.16
C MET A 70 8.22 0.53 10.61
N ASP A 71 9.24 1.36 10.85
CA ASP A 71 9.67 1.72 12.21
C ASP A 71 8.83 2.83 12.81
N VAL A 72 8.20 3.63 11.95
CA VAL A 72 7.27 4.70 12.30
C VAL A 72 6.01 4.57 11.44
N PRO A 73 4.87 5.15 11.85
CA PRO A 73 3.70 5.26 10.99
C PRO A 73 4.04 5.96 9.69
N LEU A 74 3.45 5.49 8.58
CA LEU A 74 3.54 6.16 7.29
C LEU A 74 2.62 7.38 7.31
N GLY A 75 3.14 8.53 6.90
CA GLY A 75 2.40 9.79 6.97
C GLY A 75 2.33 10.39 8.38
N LEU A 76 1.40 11.28 8.58
CA LEU A 76 1.25 12.07 9.80
C LEU A 76 -0.01 11.72 10.60
N THR A 77 -0.80 10.76 10.13
CA THR A 77 -2.08 10.40 10.74
C THR A 77 -2.17 8.90 11.03
N ALA A 78 -2.96 8.55 12.04
CA ALA A 78 -3.34 7.18 12.36
C ALA A 78 -4.83 7.14 12.71
N GLY A 79 -5.60 6.36 11.95
CA GLY A 79 -7.05 6.20 12.11
C GLY A 79 -7.80 6.39 10.78
N ASN A 80 -8.82 5.56 10.54
CA ASN A 80 -9.47 5.40 9.23
C ASN A 80 -9.87 6.73 8.57
N ALA A 81 -10.61 7.59 9.27
CA ALA A 81 -11.08 8.85 8.71
C ALA A 81 -9.94 9.87 8.48
N LEU A 82 -8.92 9.83 9.33
CA LEU A 82 -7.76 10.71 9.22
C LEU A 82 -6.90 10.30 8.03
N GLU A 83 -6.62 9.00 7.86
CA GLU A 83 -5.83 8.46 6.77
C GLU A 83 -6.53 8.61 5.41
N VAL A 84 -7.87 8.48 5.35
CA VAL A 84 -8.63 8.78 4.14
C VAL A 84 -8.48 10.26 3.77
N ARG A 85 -8.53 11.16 4.73
CA ARG A 85 -8.33 12.61 4.49
C ARG A 85 -6.92 12.89 3.99
N GLU A 86 -5.91 12.32 4.61
CA GLU A 86 -4.51 12.41 4.19
C GLU A 86 -4.31 11.85 2.77
N SER A 87 -4.93 10.72 2.44
CA SER A 87 -4.92 10.15 1.09
C SER A 87 -5.56 11.09 0.05
N ILE A 88 -6.65 11.76 0.39
CA ILE A 88 -7.28 12.78 -0.46
C ILE A 88 -6.32 13.96 -0.69
N GLU A 89 -5.60 14.40 0.33
CA GLU A 89 -4.58 15.46 0.22
C GLU A 89 -3.45 15.05 -0.72
N VAL A 90 -2.96 13.81 -0.63
CA VAL A 90 -1.96 13.27 -1.55
C VAL A 90 -2.47 13.26 -2.99
N LEU A 91 -3.69 12.79 -3.22
CA LEU A 91 -4.31 12.76 -4.55
C LEU A 91 -4.57 14.15 -5.13
N ALA A 92 -4.69 15.17 -4.26
CA ALA A 92 -4.79 16.58 -4.65
C ALA A 92 -3.42 17.24 -4.92
N GLY A 93 -2.32 16.48 -4.85
CA GLY A 93 -0.97 16.96 -5.10
C GLY A 93 -0.24 17.53 -3.87
N GLY A 94 -0.78 17.30 -2.66
CA GLY A 94 -0.17 17.66 -1.38
C GLY A 94 0.19 16.42 -0.53
N GLY A 95 -0.03 16.52 0.78
CA GLY A 95 0.16 15.44 1.75
C GLY A 95 1.60 15.20 2.19
N PRO A 96 1.85 14.23 3.08
CA PRO A 96 3.17 13.90 3.59
C PRO A 96 4.10 13.37 2.50
N ALA A 97 5.35 13.80 2.52
CA ALA A 97 6.33 13.46 1.49
C ALA A 97 6.62 11.95 1.42
N ASP A 98 6.69 11.27 2.56
CA ASP A 98 6.93 9.82 2.65
C ASP A 98 5.79 9.00 2.03
N VAL A 99 4.53 9.40 2.23
CA VAL A 99 3.36 8.78 1.59
C VAL A 99 3.40 8.97 0.08
N VAL A 100 3.69 10.20 -0.37
CA VAL A 100 3.80 10.52 -1.81
C VAL A 100 4.92 9.70 -2.45
N GLU A 101 6.10 9.67 -1.85
CA GLU A 101 7.28 8.96 -2.37
C GLU A 101 7.02 7.47 -2.50
N LEU A 102 6.52 6.82 -1.43
CA LEU A 102 6.21 5.39 -1.45
C LEU A 102 5.12 5.07 -2.49
N THR A 103 4.07 5.87 -2.56
CA THR A 103 2.97 5.67 -3.50
C THR A 103 3.46 5.76 -4.95
N ILE A 104 4.27 6.76 -5.28
CA ILE A 104 4.85 6.92 -6.62
C ILE A 104 5.80 5.75 -6.94
N LEU A 105 6.63 5.33 -5.98
CA LEU A 105 7.53 4.20 -6.17
C LEU A 105 6.76 2.92 -6.52
N LEU A 106 5.76 2.57 -5.73
CA LEU A 106 4.92 1.39 -5.97
C LEU A 106 4.16 1.49 -7.31
N ALA A 107 3.62 2.66 -7.62
CA ALA A 107 2.90 2.87 -8.88
C ALA A 107 3.81 2.77 -10.11
N ARG A 108 5.06 3.23 -10.04
CA ARG A 108 6.06 3.05 -11.11
C ARG A 108 6.34 1.57 -11.36
N GLU A 109 6.52 0.79 -10.30
CA GLU A 109 6.71 -0.66 -10.42
C GLU A 109 5.48 -1.35 -11.05
N MET A 110 4.26 -0.92 -10.70
CA MET A 110 3.02 -1.44 -11.31
C MET A 110 2.94 -1.13 -12.81
N ILE A 111 3.25 0.11 -13.20
CA ILE A 111 3.24 0.56 -14.60
C ILE A 111 4.26 -0.23 -15.42
N ASP A 112 5.48 -0.39 -14.89
CA ASP A 112 6.54 -1.14 -15.56
C ASP A 112 6.18 -2.64 -15.68
N ALA A 113 5.68 -3.27 -14.63
CA ALA A 113 5.24 -4.66 -14.64
C ALA A 113 4.09 -4.90 -15.64
N ALA A 114 3.22 -3.90 -15.83
CA ALA A 114 2.15 -3.93 -16.83
C ALA A 114 2.66 -3.68 -18.26
N GLY A 115 3.93 -3.32 -18.45
CA GLY A 115 4.51 -3.02 -19.76
C GLY A 115 4.06 -1.68 -20.36
N ILE A 116 3.58 -0.77 -19.53
CA ILE A 116 3.16 0.58 -19.94
C ILE A 116 4.38 1.48 -19.97
N THR A 117 4.64 2.13 -21.09
CA THR A 117 5.77 3.04 -21.29
C THR A 117 5.31 4.48 -21.45
N GLY A 118 6.20 5.44 -21.16
CA GLY A 118 5.94 6.88 -21.36
C GLY A 118 4.91 7.47 -20.41
N LYS A 119 4.64 6.84 -19.27
CA LYS A 119 3.79 7.33 -18.19
C LYS A 119 4.57 7.42 -16.90
N ASP A 120 4.42 8.53 -16.19
CA ASP A 120 4.91 8.68 -14.81
C ASP A 120 3.71 8.91 -13.87
N PRO A 121 3.50 8.08 -12.83
CA PRO A 121 2.41 8.29 -11.89
C PRO A 121 2.50 9.62 -11.15
N ALA A 122 3.69 10.23 -11.03
CA ALA A 122 3.84 11.56 -10.48
C ALA A 122 3.09 12.64 -11.28
N ASP A 123 2.92 12.46 -12.57
CA ASP A 123 2.18 13.42 -13.40
C ASP A 123 0.68 13.35 -13.12
N ALA A 124 0.16 12.17 -12.77
CA ALA A 124 -1.25 12.00 -12.41
C ALA A 124 -1.65 12.73 -11.10
N LEU A 125 -0.71 12.95 -10.19
CA LEU A 125 -0.93 13.79 -9.02
C LEU A 125 -0.95 15.29 -9.38
N LYS A 126 -0.13 15.69 -10.36
CA LYS A 126 -0.01 17.10 -10.79
C LYS A 126 -1.19 17.56 -11.65
N ASP A 127 -1.68 16.69 -12.54
CA ASP A 127 -2.74 17.02 -13.50
C ASP A 127 -4.15 16.70 -12.97
N GLY A 128 -4.24 16.10 -11.76
CA GLY A 128 -5.51 15.77 -11.10
C GLY A 128 -6.16 14.47 -11.56
N SER A 129 -5.59 13.78 -12.54
CA SER A 129 -6.18 12.53 -13.05
C SER A 129 -6.23 11.42 -12.01
N ALA A 130 -5.29 11.39 -11.05
CA ALA A 130 -5.33 10.47 -9.91
C ALA A 130 -6.58 10.71 -9.03
N MET A 131 -6.90 11.95 -8.73
CA MET A 131 -8.11 12.33 -7.99
C MET A 131 -9.39 11.94 -8.75
N ASP A 132 -9.40 12.09 -10.07
CA ASP A 132 -10.55 11.71 -10.90
C ASP A 132 -10.76 10.18 -10.91
N HIS A 133 -9.70 9.40 -10.87
CA HIS A 133 -9.78 7.95 -10.69
C HIS A 133 -10.37 7.58 -9.33
N TRP A 134 -9.93 8.23 -8.27
CA TRP A 134 -10.47 8.03 -6.92
C TRP A 134 -11.97 8.33 -6.86
N LYS A 135 -12.40 9.47 -7.40
CA LYS A 135 -13.83 9.85 -7.46
C LYS A 135 -14.68 8.80 -8.19
N ARG A 136 -14.20 8.32 -9.34
CA ARG A 136 -14.89 7.27 -10.09
C ARG A 136 -14.97 5.95 -9.32
N MET A 137 -13.93 5.57 -8.61
CA MET A 137 -13.91 4.37 -7.78
C MET A 137 -14.95 4.47 -6.65
N ILE A 138 -14.99 5.58 -5.92
CA ILE A 138 -15.97 5.79 -4.84
C ILE A 138 -17.40 5.74 -5.39
N ALA A 139 -17.67 6.44 -6.49
CA ALA A 139 -19.00 6.43 -7.13
C ALA A 139 -19.39 5.03 -7.61
N ALA A 140 -18.48 4.27 -8.22
CA ALA A 140 -18.74 2.91 -8.69
C ALA A 140 -19.05 1.93 -7.55
N GLN A 141 -18.51 2.18 -6.36
CA GLN A 141 -18.81 1.40 -5.15
C GLN A 141 -20.05 1.88 -4.40
N GLY A 142 -20.80 2.87 -4.94
CA GLY A 142 -21.98 3.44 -4.30
C GLY A 142 -21.66 4.35 -3.11
N GLY A 143 -20.45 4.84 -3.00
CA GLY A 143 -20.03 5.78 -1.97
C GLY A 143 -20.45 7.22 -2.29
N ASP A 144 -20.45 8.06 -1.26
CA ASP A 144 -20.77 9.49 -1.35
C ASP A 144 -19.48 10.30 -1.13
N LEU A 145 -19.08 11.06 -2.15
CA LEU A 145 -17.87 11.90 -2.12
C LEU A 145 -18.02 13.10 -1.16
N ASP A 146 -19.25 13.54 -0.91
CA ASP A 146 -19.55 14.68 -0.06
C ASP A 146 -19.83 14.25 1.40
N ALA A 147 -19.78 12.96 1.69
CA ALA A 147 -19.99 12.43 3.03
C ALA A 147 -18.99 13.01 4.03
N LYS A 148 -19.51 13.52 5.13
CA LYS A 148 -18.66 14.03 6.22
C LYS A 148 -17.94 12.85 6.90
N LEU A 149 -16.63 12.87 6.85
CA LEU A 149 -15.82 11.90 7.58
C LEU A 149 -15.99 12.09 9.10
N PRO A 150 -16.01 11.00 9.88
CA PRO A 150 -16.08 11.07 11.34
C PRO A 150 -14.96 11.93 11.93
N VAL A 151 -15.29 12.64 13.00
CA VAL A 151 -14.36 13.49 13.76
C VAL A 151 -14.44 13.10 15.22
N ALA A 152 -13.27 13.03 15.91
CA ALA A 152 -13.22 12.79 17.34
C ALA A 152 -13.95 13.90 18.10
N GLN A 153 -14.77 13.51 19.09
CA GLN A 153 -15.48 14.46 19.95
C GLN A 153 -14.55 15.16 20.94
N GLU A 154 -13.53 14.44 21.40
CA GLU A 154 -12.53 14.94 22.33
C GLU A 154 -11.14 14.90 21.71
N LYS A 155 -10.31 15.87 22.05
CA LYS A 155 -8.92 15.95 21.60
C LYS A 155 -8.01 16.16 22.82
N HIS A 156 -6.92 15.39 22.88
CA HIS A 156 -5.86 15.56 23.85
C HIS A 156 -4.55 15.84 23.13
N VAL A 157 -3.84 16.87 23.55
CA VAL A 157 -2.54 17.24 22.96
C VAL A 157 -1.43 16.70 23.86
N ILE A 158 -0.56 15.88 23.29
CA ILE A 158 0.67 15.41 23.92
C ILE A 158 1.83 16.06 23.18
N THR A 159 2.64 16.83 23.93
CA THR A 159 3.84 17.46 23.37
C THR A 159 5.03 16.53 23.55
N ALA A 160 5.88 16.46 22.53
CA ALA A 160 7.17 15.79 22.65
C ALA A 160 8.07 16.57 23.64
N THR A 161 8.78 15.86 24.50
CA THR A 161 9.76 16.40 25.45
C THR A 161 11.16 16.33 24.88
#